data_d0f9a0861bb4b4c4bdd3330300d35d9b
#
_entry.id   d0f9a0861bb4b4c4bdd3330300d35d9b
#
_cell.length_a   1.000
_cell.length_b   1.000
_cell.length_c   1.000
_cell.angle_alpha   90.00
_cell.angle_beta   90.00
_cell.angle_gamma   90.00
#
_symmetry.space_group_name_H-M   'P 1'
#
loop_
_entity.id
_entity.type
_entity.pdbx_description
1 polymer ?
#
loop_
_entity_poly.entity_id
_entity_poly.type
_entity_poly.pdbx_seq_one_letter_code
_entity_poly.pdbx_strand_id
1 'polypeptide(L)'
;TFQNKQVADFINKNFYAVKFNAEGNAVIKFDDREFTNPNYRPEMANRRNGNHQLTRYLGVSAYPTVVFIDDNSDIIYKLRGYNTPAQIEIWLKLFKDQKYKSIKSQEDFDNFQISFVAVF
;
A
#
# COMPACT_ATOMS: atom_id res chain seq x y z
N THR A 1 11.23 5.76 -4.74
CA THR A 1 10.48 4.71 -5.48
C THR A 1 9.28 5.34 -6.18
N PHE A 2 8.39 5.99 -5.45
CA PHE A 2 7.17 6.56 -6.03
C PHE A 2 7.43 7.84 -6.85
N GLN A 3 8.60 8.43 -6.74
CA GLN A 3 9.04 9.53 -7.58
C GLN A 3 9.70 9.05 -8.89
N ASN A 4 10.00 7.76 -9.00
CA ASN A 4 10.46 7.18 -10.25
C ASN A 4 9.37 7.28 -11.31
N LYS A 5 9.70 7.80 -12.49
CA LYS A 5 8.70 8.09 -13.53
C LYS A 5 7.97 6.83 -14.00
N GLN A 6 8.68 5.73 -14.20
CA GLN A 6 8.06 4.48 -14.65
C GLN A 6 7.08 3.92 -13.61
N VAL A 7 7.45 3.97 -12.32
CA VAL A 7 6.58 3.55 -11.22
C VAL A 7 5.36 4.45 -11.13
N ALA A 8 5.57 5.77 -11.13
CA ALA A 8 4.48 6.74 -11.03
C ALA A 8 3.49 6.61 -12.19
N ASP A 9 3.99 6.50 -13.43
CA ASP A 9 3.14 6.35 -14.61
C ASP A 9 2.33 5.06 -14.54
N PHE A 10 2.94 3.96 -14.11
CA PHE A 10 2.27 2.67 -13.99
C PHE A 10 1.16 2.71 -12.93
N ILE A 11 1.45 3.29 -11.77
CA ILE A 11 0.46 3.43 -10.69
C ILE A 11 -0.70 4.30 -11.13
N ASN A 12 -0.41 5.46 -11.73
CA ASN A 12 -1.46 6.39 -12.17
C ASN A 12 -2.38 5.79 -13.24
N LYS A 13 -1.85 4.91 -14.07
CA LYS A 13 -2.62 4.25 -15.13
C LYS A 13 -3.48 3.10 -14.60
N ASN A 14 -3.02 2.37 -13.59
CA ASN A 14 -3.58 1.07 -13.21
C ASN A 14 -4.21 1.03 -11.82
N PHE A 15 -4.00 2.05 -10.99
CA PHE A 15 -4.45 2.08 -9.60
C PHE A 15 -5.04 3.43 -9.22
N TYR A 16 -5.85 3.43 -8.17
CA TYR A 16 -6.18 4.63 -7.42
C TYR A 16 -5.22 4.73 -6.24
N ALA A 17 -4.21 5.60 -6.36
CA ALA A 17 -3.18 5.75 -5.35
C ALA A 17 -3.56 6.82 -4.34
N VAL A 18 -3.46 6.49 -3.06
CA VAL A 18 -3.70 7.42 -1.96
C VAL A 18 -2.48 7.45 -1.06
N LYS A 19 -1.92 8.65 -0.86
CA LYS A 19 -0.90 8.88 0.15
C LYS A 19 -1.57 9.22 1.46
N PHE A 20 -1.22 8.48 2.51
CA PHE A 20 -1.86 8.62 3.81
C PHE A 20 -0.81 8.83 4.90
N ASN A 21 -0.99 9.87 5.70
CA ASN A 21 -0.14 10.12 6.86
C ASN A 21 -0.69 9.34 8.06
N ALA A 22 0.00 8.26 8.43
CA ALA A 22 -0.42 7.36 9.50
C ALA A 22 -0.47 8.02 10.90
N GLU A 23 0.21 9.15 11.07
CA GLU A 23 0.25 9.91 12.31
C GLU A 23 -0.35 11.31 12.15
N GLY A 24 -1.10 11.54 11.08
CA GLY A 24 -1.80 12.79 10.81
C GLY A 24 -3.19 12.83 11.47
N ASN A 25 -3.91 13.92 11.24
CA ASN A 25 -5.23 14.17 11.85
C ASN A 25 -6.36 14.31 10.84
N ALA A 26 -6.15 13.96 9.57
CA ALA A 26 -7.20 14.03 8.56
C ALA A 26 -8.33 13.04 8.88
N VAL A 27 -9.57 13.47 8.65
CA VAL A 27 -10.73 12.58 8.73
C VAL A 27 -10.78 11.78 7.44
N ILE A 28 -10.74 10.45 7.54
CA ILE A 28 -10.71 9.54 6.40
C ILE A 28 -11.95 8.68 6.40
N LYS A 29 -12.64 8.64 5.27
CA LYS A 29 -13.76 7.72 5.05
C LYS A 29 -13.25 6.53 4.25
N PHE A 30 -13.42 5.33 4.80
CA PHE A 30 -13.01 4.09 4.16
C PHE A 30 -14.01 2.99 4.54
N ASP A 31 -14.49 2.25 3.53
CA ASP A 31 -15.42 1.14 3.71
C ASP A 31 -16.67 1.54 4.53
N ASP A 32 -17.27 2.68 4.17
CA ASP A 32 -18.45 3.27 4.83
C ASP A 32 -18.24 3.60 6.31
N ARG A 33 -16.99 3.71 6.74
CA ARG A 33 -16.60 4.09 8.10
C ARG A 33 -15.78 5.36 8.08
N GLU A 34 -15.86 6.11 9.19
CA GLU A 34 -15.07 7.31 9.38
C GLU A 34 -13.97 7.03 10.38
N PHE A 35 -12.74 7.39 10.01
CA PHE A 35 -11.55 7.22 10.85
C PHE A 35 -10.92 8.56 11.15
N THR A 36 -10.52 8.76 12.40
CA THR A 36 -9.88 9.98 12.88
C THR A 36 -8.62 9.64 13.67
N ASN A 37 -7.95 10.66 14.18
CA ASN A 37 -6.82 10.46 15.08
C ASN A 37 -7.05 11.23 16.38
N PRO A 38 -7.80 10.66 17.36
CA PRO A 38 -8.10 11.34 18.61
C PRO A 38 -6.87 11.58 19.48
N ASN A 39 -5.77 10.85 19.23
CA ASN A 39 -4.52 11.00 19.98
C ASN A 39 -3.52 11.94 19.31
N TYR A 40 -3.92 12.63 18.24
CA TYR A 40 -3.06 13.58 17.55
C TYR A 40 -2.75 14.77 18.44
N ARG A 41 -1.47 15.17 18.47
CA ARG A 41 -0.99 16.34 19.22
C ARG A 41 -0.42 17.36 18.25
N PRO A 42 -1.08 18.53 18.08
CA PRO A 42 -0.61 19.56 17.16
C PRO A 42 0.81 20.06 17.46
N GLU A 43 1.21 20.09 18.74
CA GLU A 43 2.54 20.51 19.16
C GLU A 43 3.64 19.53 18.72
N MET A 44 3.26 18.33 18.29
CA MET A 44 4.18 17.29 17.81
C MET A 44 4.02 17.03 16.30
N ALA A 45 3.48 18.00 15.54
CA ALA A 45 3.14 17.80 14.14
C ALA A 45 4.35 17.44 13.25
N ASN A 46 5.57 17.87 13.63
CA ASN A 46 6.80 17.64 12.85
C ASN A 46 7.62 16.45 13.34
N ARG A 47 7.06 15.60 14.18
CA ARG A 47 7.74 14.41 14.72
C ARG A 47 6.72 13.30 14.97
N ARG A 48 7.16 12.23 15.64
CA ARG A 48 6.27 11.11 15.95
C ARG A 48 5.04 11.61 16.71
N ASN A 49 3.88 11.09 16.32
CA ASN A 49 2.59 11.52 16.85
C ASN A 49 1.70 10.31 17.10
N GLY A 50 0.50 10.53 17.61
CA GLY A 50 -0.48 9.48 17.80
C GLY A 50 -0.83 8.77 16.50
N ASN A 51 -1.08 7.47 16.54
CA ASN A 51 -1.46 6.68 15.39
C ASN A 51 -2.92 6.95 14.99
N HIS A 52 -3.14 7.20 13.71
CA HIS A 52 -4.48 7.33 13.15
C HIS A 52 -5.26 6.02 13.29
N GLN A 53 -6.57 6.11 13.51
CA GLN A 53 -7.43 4.94 13.64
C GLN A 53 -7.37 4.04 12.39
N LEU A 54 -7.29 4.62 11.19
CA LEU A 54 -7.17 3.85 9.95
C LEU A 54 -5.88 3.02 9.90
N THR A 55 -4.78 3.55 10.42
CA THR A 55 -3.52 2.81 10.53
C THR A 55 -3.71 1.52 11.32
N ARG A 56 -4.42 1.63 12.43
CA ARG A 56 -4.70 0.49 13.30
C ARG A 56 -5.67 -0.49 12.65
N TYR A 57 -6.70 0.02 12.00
CA TYR A 57 -7.67 -0.80 11.28
C TYR A 57 -7.01 -1.61 10.14
N LEU A 58 -6.10 -1.00 9.39
CA LEU A 58 -5.36 -1.68 8.32
C LEU A 58 -4.26 -2.61 8.83
N GLY A 59 -3.98 -2.59 10.15
CA GLY A 59 -2.95 -3.43 10.73
C GLY A 59 -1.53 -3.03 10.32
N VAL A 60 -1.28 -1.73 10.15
CA VAL A 60 0.04 -1.20 9.79
C VAL A 60 0.81 -0.88 11.06
N SER A 61 1.99 -1.49 11.23
CA SER A 61 2.84 -1.31 12.40
C SER A 61 4.25 -0.79 12.08
N ALA A 62 4.61 -0.71 10.82
CA ALA A 62 5.91 -0.22 10.36
C ALA A 62 5.73 0.71 9.17
N TYR A 63 6.68 1.62 8.97
CA TYR A 63 6.64 2.61 7.89
C TYR A 63 7.93 2.60 7.09
N PRO A 64 7.85 2.79 5.77
CA PRO A 64 6.63 2.86 4.97
C PRO A 64 5.94 1.50 4.79
N THR A 65 4.64 1.50 4.52
CA THR A 65 3.90 0.30 4.13
C THR A 65 2.98 0.65 2.98
N VAL A 66 2.93 -0.23 1.97
CA VAL A 66 1.98 -0.13 0.87
C VAL A 66 0.89 -1.17 1.09
N VAL A 67 -0.36 -0.73 1.12
CA VAL A 67 -1.51 -1.61 1.29
C VAL A 67 -2.25 -1.71 -0.04
N PHE A 68 -2.37 -2.94 -0.55
CA PHE A 68 -3.16 -3.23 -1.74
C PHE A 68 -4.57 -3.62 -1.32
N ILE A 69 -5.55 -2.94 -1.89
CA ILE A 69 -6.98 -3.08 -1.51
C ILE A 69 -7.76 -3.31 -2.79
N ASP A 70 -8.71 -4.25 -2.78
CA ASP A 70 -9.56 -4.53 -3.92
C ASP A 70 -10.79 -3.62 -3.98
N ASP A 71 -11.63 -3.81 -4.99
CA ASP A 71 -12.84 -3.00 -5.20
C ASP A 71 -13.90 -3.19 -4.12
N ASN A 72 -13.79 -4.24 -3.32
CA ASN A 72 -14.70 -4.53 -2.20
C ASN A 72 -14.18 -4.00 -0.88
N SER A 73 -13.13 -3.19 -0.89
CA SER A 73 -12.45 -2.66 0.29
C SER A 73 -11.76 -3.73 1.14
N ASP A 74 -11.48 -4.89 0.57
CA ASP A 74 -10.73 -5.95 1.23
C ASP A 74 -9.24 -5.78 1.01
N ILE A 75 -8.44 -6.00 2.07
CA ILE A 75 -6.98 -5.94 1.98
C ILE A 75 -6.48 -7.18 1.26
N ILE A 76 -5.78 -6.98 0.13
CA ILE A 76 -5.16 -8.07 -0.63
C ILE A 76 -3.80 -8.41 -0.05
N TYR A 77 -2.96 -7.39 0.19
CA TYR A 77 -1.58 -7.58 0.62
C TYR A 77 -1.02 -6.32 1.24
N LYS A 78 -0.12 -6.48 2.21
CA LYS A 78 0.63 -5.38 2.82
C LYS A 78 2.12 -5.58 2.55
N LEU A 79 2.72 -4.62 1.84
CA LEU A 79 4.14 -4.63 1.51
C LEU A 79 4.86 -3.67 2.47
N ARG A 80 5.54 -4.25 3.45
CA ARG A 80 6.23 -3.50 4.50
C ARG A 80 7.63 -3.10 4.08
N GLY A 81 8.04 -1.90 4.49
CA GLY A 81 9.39 -1.41 4.30
C GLY A 81 9.60 -0.74 2.95
N TYR A 82 10.81 -0.21 2.79
CA TYR A 82 11.22 0.48 1.58
C TYR A 82 11.50 -0.51 0.45
N ASN A 83 11.01 -0.19 -0.75
CA ASN A 83 11.24 -0.99 -1.94
C ASN A 83 11.79 -0.11 -3.06
N THR A 84 12.80 -0.61 -3.78
CA THR A 84 13.28 0.03 -4.99
C THR A 84 12.24 -0.11 -6.11
N PRO A 85 12.34 0.67 -7.22
CA PRO A 85 11.46 0.48 -8.37
C PRO A 85 11.42 -0.97 -8.88
N ALA A 86 12.58 -1.63 -8.97
CA ALA A 86 12.64 -3.02 -9.41
C ALA A 86 11.97 -3.98 -8.43
N GLN A 87 12.09 -3.71 -7.14
CA GLN A 87 11.49 -4.57 -6.10
C GLN A 87 9.96 -4.43 -6.04
N ILE A 88 9.43 -3.23 -6.26
CA ILE A 88 7.97 -3.03 -6.20
C ILE A 88 7.28 -3.44 -7.49
N GLU A 89 7.98 -3.52 -8.60
CA GLU A 89 7.41 -3.79 -9.92
C GLU A 89 6.62 -5.09 -9.98
N ILE A 90 7.15 -6.16 -9.40
CA ILE A 90 6.48 -7.47 -9.42
C ILE A 90 5.12 -7.40 -8.72
N TRP A 91 5.04 -6.67 -7.59
CA TRP A 91 3.80 -6.52 -6.84
C TRP A 91 2.77 -5.69 -7.60
N LEU A 92 3.21 -4.57 -8.19
CA LEU A 92 2.33 -3.71 -8.99
C LEU A 92 1.75 -4.47 -10.18
N LYS A 93 2.58 -5.24 -10.88
CA LYS A 93 2.13 -6.01 -12.04
C LYS A 93 1.28 -7.22 -11.66
N LEU A 94 1.51 -7.79 -10.49
CA LEU A 94 0.68 -8.87 -9.97
C LEU A 94 -0.74 -8.38 -9.64
N PHE A 95 -0.85 -7.21 -9.00
CA PHE A 95 -2.12 -6.71 -8.48
C PHE A 95 -2.88 -5.77 -9.43
N LYS A 96 -2.29 -5.38 -10.58
CA LYS A 96 -2.96 -4.46 -11.51
C LYS A 96 -4.22 -5.04 -12.15
N ASP A 97 -4.30 -6.36 -12.21
CA ASP A 97 -5.44 -7.08 -12.77
C ASP A 97 -5.77 -8.30 -11.90
N GLN A 98 -6.51 -9.26 -12.43
CA GLN A 98 -6.97 -10.41 -11.66
C GLN A 98 -5.94 -11.55 -11.54
N LYS A 99 -4.70 -11.36 -12.00
CA LYS A 99 -3.67 -12.42 -11.96
C LYS A 99 -3.39 -12.94 -10.56
N TYR A 100 -3.41 -12.06 -9.55
CA TYR A 100 -3.16 -12.49 -8.17
C TYR A 100 -4.15 -13.55 -7.69
N LYS A 101 -5.34 -13.62 -8.29
CA LYS A 101 -6.35 -14.62 -7.92
C LYS A 101 -5.97 -16.04 -8.35
N SER A 102 -5.03 -16.18 -9.28
CA SER A 102 -4.50 -17.49 -9.69
C SER A 102 -3.39 -17.98 -8.76
N ILE A 103 -2.85 -17.10 -7.90
CA ILE A 103 -1.80 -17.45 -6.95
C ILE A 103 -2.47 -17.99 -5.69
N LYS A 104 -2.45 -19.33 -5.53
CA LYS A 104 -3.12 -20.02 -4.42
C LYS A 104 -2.16 -20.74 -3.49
N SER A 105 -0.88 -20.75 -3.81
CA SER A 105 0.15 -21.41 -3.04
C SER A 105 1.49 -20.69 -3.16
N GLN A 106 2.44 -21.03 -2.30
CA GLN A 106 3.81 -20.51 -2.40
C GLN A 106 4.44 -20.94 -3.71
N GLU A 107 4.16 -22.16 -4.19
CA GLU A 107 4.66 -22.65 -5.47
C GLU A 107 4.16 -21.79 -6.64
N ASP A 108 2.89 -21.43 -6.65
CA ASP A 108 2.32 -20.55 -7.69
C ASP A 108 3.05 -19.21 -7.71
N PHE A 109 3.31 -18.62 -6.55
CA PHE A 109 4.04 -17.35 -6.45
C PHE A 109 5.48 -17.50 -6.91
N ASP A 110 6.17 -18.58 -6.51
CA ASP A 110 7.54 -18.84 -6.92
C ASP A 110 7.64 -18.97 -8.44
N ASN A 111 6.69 -19.68 -9.08
CA ASN A 111 6.65 -19.81 -10.52
C ASN A 111 6.40 -18.47 -11.22
N PHE A 112 5.52 -17.64 -10.67
CA PHE A 112 5.31 -16.28 -11.17
C PHE A 112 6.59 -15.43 -11.06
N GLN A 113 7.27 -15.51 -9.92
CA GLN A 113 8.49 -14.75 -9.66
C GLN A 113 9.62 -15.16 -10.61
N ILE A 114 9.78 -16.46 -10.86
CA ILE A 114 10.79 -16.99 -11.78
C ILE A 114 10.55 -16.49 -13.20
N SER A 115 9.30 -16.43 -13.65
CA SER A 115 8.96 -15.99 -15.00
C SER A 115 8.94 -14.47 -15.17
N PHE A 116 9.00 -13.72 -14.07
CA PHE A 116 8.89 -12.28 -14.11
C PHE A 116 10.21 -11.62 -14.50
N VAL A 117 10.14 -10.67 -15.42
CA VAL A 117 11.29 -9.87 -15.86
C VAL A 117 11.04 -8.41 -15.52
N ALA A 118 11.86 -7.84 -14.64
CA ALA A 118 11.77 -6.44 -14.24
C ALA A 118 12.27 -5.51 -15.35
N VAL A 119 11.55 -4.39 -15.55
CA VAL A 119 11.92 -3.36 -16.54
C VAL A 119 11.98 -1.95 -15.93
N PHE A 120 11.58 -1.77 -14.67
CA PHE A 120 11.59 -0.48 -13.98
C PHE A 120 12.98 -0.08 -13.50
#